data_ee473971d239de5fada052d0326a776c
#
_entry.id   ee473971d239de5fada052d0326a776c
#
_cell.length_a   1.000
_cell.length_b   1.000
_cell.length_c   1.000
_cell.angle_alpha   90.00
_cell.angle_beta   90.00
_cell.angle_gamma   90.00
#
_symmetry.space_group_name_H-M   'P 1'
#
loop_
_entity.id
_entity.type
_entity.pdbx_description
1 polymer ?
#
loop_
_entity_poly.entity_id
_entity_poly.type
_entity_poly.pdbx_seq_one_letter_code
_entity_poly.pdbx_strand_id
1 'polypeptide(L)'
;MYSRSVLAAKQLWLSNTRMPLRPTAFRASNPQISIGRDWFDSRQLSPLRRFPDHGFPLIDLKTKVEEEKWPWYSSDAFYPARIGELLHTRYRIIGKLGYGGHSTAWLCRDLREHKYVVAKICENTDISVEREVLAYTRINSLESSHTGSFLVRKMLDTFEINNKDQKHTCLIHEPLGMSLETCRYCFPGGKLSDFMLKPILKHLIVALHFLHTEAGIVHTGMMQRGQANRRDR
;
A
#
# COMPACT_ATOMS: atom_id res chain seq x y z
N MET A 1 10.53 9.75 20.78
CA MET A 1 11.28 8.47 20.66
C MET A 1 10.70 7.70 19.48
N TYR A 2 11.26 7.88 18.30
CA TYR A 2 10.77 7.20 17.08
C TYR A 2 11.33 5.79 17.01
N SER A 3 10.44 4.85 16.71
CA SER A 3 10.73 3.41 16.70
C SER A 3 11.68 3.02 15.56
N ARG A 4 12.82 2.46 15.93
CA ARG A 4 13.94 2.01 15.08
C ARG A 4 13.69 0.71 14.30
N SER A 5 12.46 0.20 14.31
CA SER A 5 12.12 -1.14 13.77
C SER A 5 11.76 -1.18 12.28
N VAL A 6 11.83 -0.05 11.57
CA VAL A 6 11.29 0.10 10.21
C VAL A 6 12.12 -0.58 9.12
N LEU A 7 13.45 -0.59 9.25
CA LEU A 7 14.32 -1.22 8.24
C LEU A 7 14.25 -2.76 8.25
N ALA A 8 14.04 -3.36 9.40
CA ALA A 8 13.98 -4.81 9.54
C ALA A 8 12.70 -5.44 8.95
N ALA A 9 11.58 -4.72 9.00
CA ALA A 9 10.32 -5.20 8.42
C ALA A 9 10.40 -5.34 6.89
N LYS A 10 11.19 -4.48 6.22
CA LYS A 10 11.41 -4.52 4.77
C LYS A 10 12.21 -5.75 4.31
N GLN A 11 13.23 -6.14 5.09
CA GLN A 11 14.08 -7.32 4.78
C GLN A 11 13.39 -8.65 5.09
N LEU A 12 12.60 -8.73 6.15
CA LEU A 12 11.87 -9.94 6.52
C LEU A 12 10.70 -10.28 5.59
N TRP A 13 10.11 -9.28 4.92
CA TRP A 13 9.06 -9.53 3.95
C TRP A 13 9.58 -10.15 2.65
N LEU A 14 10.81 -9.81 2.23
CA LEU A 14 11.46 -10.36 1.02
C LEU A 14 11.98 -11.80 1.22
N SER A 15 12.23 -12.23 2.46
CA SER A 15 12.81 -13.57 2.75
C SER A 15 11.78 -14.67 2.98
N ASN A 16 10.50 -14.35 3.21
CA ASN A 16 9.47 -15.33 3.62
C ASN A 16 8.38 -15.61 2.57
N THR A 17 8.55 -15.23 1.31
CA THR A 17 7.59 -15.49 0.22
C THR A 17 7.84 -16.80 -0.55
N ARG A 18 8.43 -17.82 0.07
CA ARG A 18 8.40 -19.18 -0.50
C ARG A 18 7.13 -19.89 -0.06
N MET A 19 6.04 -19.71 -0.81
CA MET A 19 4.92 -20.63 -0.80
C MET A 19 5.23 -21.83 -1.70
N PRO A 20 5.14 -23.06 -1.21
CA PRO A 20 5.23 -24.24 -2.06
C PRO A 20 3.90 -24.38 -2.83
N LEU A 21 3.98 -24.26 -4.16
CA LEU A 21 2.93 -24.68 -5.07
C LEU A 21 2.85 -26.22 -5.03
N ARG A 22 1.83 -26.77 -4.39
CA ARG A 22 1.41 -28.16 -4.59
C ARG A 22 0.25 -28.19 -5.57
N PRO A 23 0.35 -28.91 -6.69
CA PRO A 23 -0.81 -29.19 -7.54
C PRO A 23 -1.63 -30.31 -6.88
N THR A 24 -2.85 -30.01 -6.44
CA THR A 24 -3.83 -31.04 -6.08
C THR A 24 -4.84 -31.18 -7.19
N ALA A 25 -4.89 -32.39 -7.76
CA ALA A 25 -5.86 -32.81 -8.73
C ALA A 25 -7.29 -32.76 -8.12
N PHE A 26 -8.18 -32.09 -8.81
CA PHE A 26 -9.62 -32.06 -8.51
C PHE A 26 -10.25 -33.38 -8.90
N ARG A 27 -10.79 -34.13 -7.94
CA ARG A 27 -11.72 -35.24 -8.17
C ARG A 27 -13.11 -34.78 -7.69
N ALA A 28 -13.99 -34.62 -8.64
CA ALA A 28 -15.39 -34.28 -8.37
C ALA A 28 -16.11 -35.45 -7.68
N SER A 29 -16.63 -35.23 -6.49
CA SER A 29 -17.69 -36.03 -5.90
C SER A 29 -18.60 -35.09 -5.11
N ASN A 30 -19.85 -35.03 -5.55
CA ASN A 30 -20.92 -34.23 -4.98
C ASN A 30 -21.51 -34.93 -3.75
N PRO A 31 -21.56 -34.30 -2.59
CA PRO A 31 -22.65 -34.53 -1.66
C PRO A 31 -23.35 -33.21 -1.30
N GLN A 32 -24.66 -33.26 -1.31
CA GLN A 32 -25.56 -32.23 -0.81
C GLN A 32 -25.20 -31.90 0.64
N ILE A 33 -24.75 -30.66 0.88
CA ILE A 33 -24.50 -30.14 2.22
C ILE A 33 -25.63 -29.18 2.56
N SER A 34 -26.40 -29.55 3.58
CA SER A 34 -27.33 -28.65 4.25
C SER A 34 -26.55 -27.50 4.89
N ILE A 35 -26.89 -26.26 4.49
CA ILE A 35 -26.29 -25.04 5.01
C ILE A 35 -26.83 -24.79 6.42
N GLY A 36 -26.11 -25.29 7.43
CA GLY A 36 -26.31 -24.88 8.82
C GLY A 36 -25.82 -23.44 9.02
N ARG A 37 -26.64 -22.62 9.71
CA ARG A 37 -26.41 -21.20 9.97
C ARG A 37 -25.27 -20.85 10.97
N ASP A 38 -24.40 -21.79 11.33
CA ASP A 38 -23.46 -21.65 12.44
C ASP A 38 -22.01 -21.35 12.00
N TRP A 39 -21.77 -20.89 10.76
CA TRP A 39 -20.43 -20.62 10.25
C TRP A 39 -19.86 -19.23 10.58
N PHE A 40 -20.57 -18.43 11.38
CA PHE A 40 -20.17 -17.02 11.59
C PHE A 40 -19.38 -16.74 12.87
N ASP A 41 -19.16 -17.71 13.77
CA ASP A 41 -18.68 -17.38 15.13
C ASP A 41 -17.36 -18.02 15.58
N SER A 42 -16.50 -18.49 14.72
CA SER A 42 -15.19 -19.01 15.17
C SER A 42 -14.01 -18.72 14.24
N ARG A 43 -13.97 -17.56 13.59
CA ARG A 43 -12.71 -17.10 13.01
C ARG A 43 -11.83 -16.60 14.15
N GLN A 44 -11.05 -17.51 14.73
CA GLN A 44 -9.96 -17.16 15.62
C GLN A 44 -9.16 -16.03 14.99
N LEU A 45 -9.16 -14.87 15.63
CA LEU A 45 -8.32 -13.73 15.26
C LEU A 45 -6.89 -14.25 15.10
N SER A 46 -6.31 -14.12 13.92
CA SER A 46 -4.90 -14.48 13.73
C SER A 46 -4.09 -13.82 14.85
N PRO A 47 -3.27 -14.58 15.59
CA PRO A 47 -2.54 -14.02 16.70
C PRO A 47 -1.69 -12.84 16.23
N LEU A 48 -1.63 -11.83 17.07
CA LEU A 48 -0.83 -10.63 16.78
C LEU A 48 0.62 -11.04 16.53
N ARG A 49 1.14 -10.73 15.35
CA ARG A 49 2.56 -10.92 15.07
C ARG A 49 3.35 -10.01 16.00
N ARG A 50 4.16 -10.60 16.87
CA ARG A 50 5.13 -9.88 17.67
C ARG A 50 6.39 -9.68 16.82
N PHE A 51 6.84 -8.45 16.72
CA PHE A 51 8.10 -8.13 16.08
C PHE A 51 9.20 -8.12 17.15
N PRO A 52 10.42 -8.60 16.83
CA PRO A 52 11.54 -8.46 17.76
C PRO A 52 11.80 -6.96 18.01
N ASP A 53 12.10 -6.63 19.23
CA ASP A 53 12.47 -5.28 19.68
C ASP A 53 14.01 -5.10 19.84
N HIS A 54 14.76 -6.15 19.55
CA HIS A 54 16.21 -6.20 19.65
C HIS A 54 16.84 -6.91 18.44
N GLY A 55 18.17 -6.85 18.33
CA GLY A 55 18.91 -7.49 17.22
C GLY A 55 19.03 -6.60 15.97
N PHE A 56 18.63 -5.34 16.03
CA PHE A 56 18.77 -4.38 14.94
C PHE A 56 19.97 -3.45 15.15
N PRO A 57 20.65 -3.02 14.06
CA PRO A 57 21.69 -2.02 14.19
C PRO A 57 21.10 -0.71 14.72
N LEU A 58 21.78 -0.12 15.70
CA LEU A 58 21.42 1.17 16.23
C LEU A 58 21.83 2.27 15.26
N ILE A 59 20.87 3.08 14.84
CA ILE A 59 21.11 4.26 14.01
C ILE A 59 21.21 5.47 14.94
N ASP A 60 22.21 6.33 14.74
CA ASP A 60 22.35 7.59 15.48
C ASP A 60 21.06 8.42 15.29
N LEU A 61 20.58 9.02 16.38
CA LEU A 61 19.39 9.87 16.41
C LEU A 61 19.49 11.09 15.48
N LYS A 62 20.70 11.53 15.16
CA LYS A 62 20.97 12.64 14.24
C LYS A 62 20.93 12.20 12.77
N THR A 63 20.95 10.90 12.50
CA THR A 63 20.93 10.40 11.13
C THR A 63 19.52 10.47 10.55
N LYS A 64 19.35 11.33 9.57
CA LYS A 64 18.10 11.41 8.80
C LYS A 64 17.88 10.15 7.98
N VAL A 65 16.68 9.58 8.05
CA VAL A 65 16.30 8.36 7.31
C VAL A 65 15.08 8.62 6.44
N GLU A 66 15.02 7.95 5.30
CA GLU A 66 13.88 7.97 4.38
C GLU A 66 13.41 9.39 4.04
N GLU A 67 12.13 9.75 4.32
CA GLU A 67 11.53 11.06 4.06
C GLU A 67 12.23 12.20 4.80
N GLU A 68 12.85 11.93 5.94
CA GLU A 68 13.55 12.94 6.73
C GLU A 68 14.73 13.59 5.98
N LYS A 69 15.19 12.94 4.91
CA LYS A 69 16.27 13.45 4.04
C LYS A 69 15.81 14.57 3.11
N TRP A 70 14.52 14.77 2.97
CA TRP A 70 14.02 15.81 2.09
C TRP A 70 14.17 17.21 2.70
N PRO A 71 14.53 18.24 1.89
CA PRO A 71 14.73 19.61 2.40
C PRO A 71 13.48 20.22 3.04
N TRP A 72 12.29 19.80 2.57
CA TRP A 72 10.99 20.31 3.06
C TRP A 72 10.32 19.42 4.10
N TYR A 73 11.00 18.38 4.57
CA TYR A 73 10.43 17.51 5.61
C TYR A 73 10.25 18.30 6.91
N SER A 74 9.05 18.18 7.47
CA SER A 74 8.73 18.65 8.82
C SER A 74 8.10 17.50 9.62
N SER A 75 8.67 17.18 10.77
CA SER A 75 8.13 16.14 11.66
C SER A 75 6.72 16.45 12.13
N ASP A 76 6.33 17.71 12.16
CA ASP A 76 5.02 18.15 12.64
C ASP A 76 3.96 17.99 11.53
N ALA A 77 4.36 17.93 10.26
CA ALA A 77 3.43 17.71 9.15
C ALA A 77 3.01 16.25 8.99
N PHE A 78 3.85 15.29 9.42
CA PHE A 78 3.59 13.87 9.27
C PHE A 78 3.03 13.24 10.54
N TYR A 79 2.14 12.26 10.37
CA TYR A 79 1.63 11.47 11.49
C TYR A 79 2.71 10.58 12.07
N PRO A 80 2.98 10.61 13.40
CA PRO A 80 4.01 9.81 14.05
C PRO A 80 3.56 8.36 14.30
N ALA A 81 3.25 7.65 13.24
CA ALA A 81 2.74 6.28 13.27
C ALA A 81 3.71 5.31 13.97
N ARG A 82 3.17 4.37 14.76
CA ARG A 82 3.93 3.37 15.51
C ARG A 82 3.53 1.97 15.12
N ILE A 83 4.51 1.06 15.04
CA ILE A 83 4.24 -0.36 14.83
C ILE A 83 3.42 -0.90 16.02
N GLY A 84 2.34 -1.64 15.71
CA GLY A 84 1.40 -2.15 16.70
C GLY A 84 0.25 -1.20 17.02
N GLU A 85 0.32 0.06 16.61
CA GLU A 85 -0.74 1.04 16.79
C GLU A 85 -2.02 0.64 16.04
N LEU A 86 -3.17 0.96 16.64
CA LEU A 86 -4.48 0.66 16.07
C LEU A 86 -5.13 1.93 15.52
N LEU A 87 -5.21 2.04 14.21
CA LEU A 87 -5.88 3.13 13.53
C LEU A 87 -7.38 2.83 13.42
N HIS A 88 -8.23 3.84 13.70
CA HIS A 88 -9.69 3.76 13.57
C HIS A 88 -10.29 2.48 14.18
N THR A 89 -9.73 2.01 15.31
CA THR A 89 -10.17 0.77 16.02
C THR A 89 -10.22 -0.49 15.15
N ARG A 90 -9.64 -0.46 13.95
CA ARG A 90 -9.73 -1.53 12.95
C ARG A 90 -8.41 -1.93 12.33
N TYR A 91 -7.53 -0.99 12.00
CA TYR A 91 -6.33 -1.24 11.22
C TYR A 91 -5.09 -1.21 12.09
N ARG A 92 -4.48 -2.38 12.35
CA ARG A 92 -3.27 -2.46 13.15
C ARG A 92 -2.03 -2.32 12.29
N ILE A 93 -1.19 -1.34 12.59
CA ILE A 93 0.07 -1.09 11.90
C ILE A 93 1.06 -2.23 12.16
N ILE A 94 1.60 -2.79 11.08
CA ILE A 94 2.58 -3.88 11.10
C ILE A 94 3.98 -3.38 10.75
N GLY A 95 4.08 -2.51 9.75
CA GLY A 95 5.37 -1.99 9.30
C GLY A 95 5.21 -0.93 8.24
N LYS A 96 6.25 -0.11 8.05
CA LYS A 96 6.31 0.92 7.02
C LYS A 96 6.66 0.29 5.69
N LEU A 97 5.90 0.62 4.65
CA LEU A 97 6.15 0.18 3.28
C LEU A 97 6.93 1.20 2.47
N GLY A 98 6.76 2.48 2.78
CA GLY A 98 7.43 3.54 2.07
C GLY A 98 6.85 4.91 2.40
N TYR A 99 7.26 5.90 1.61
CA TYR A 99 6.87 7.29 1.79
C TYR A 99 6.73 8.00 0.45
N GLY A 100 5.97 9.06 0.44
CA GLY A 100 5.78 9.97 -0.67
C GLY A 100 6.10 11.41 -0.25
N GLY A 101 5.99 12.38 -1.17
CA GLY A 101 6.19 13.81 -0.89
C GLY A 101 5.38 14.32 0.29
N HIS A 102 4.15 13.83 0.37
CA HIS A 102 3.14 14.31 1.31
C HIS A 102 2.42 13.18 2.05
N SER A 103 3.02 11.99 2.14
CA SER A 103 2.40 10.86 2.81
C SER A 103 3.38 9.75 3.17
N THR A 104 3.01 8.95 4.15
CA THR A 104 3.66 7.68 4.48
C THR A 104 2.72 6.51 4.22
N ALA A 105 3.26 5.36 3.82
CA ALA A 105 2.49 4.16 3.54
C ALA A 105 2.87 3.04 4.52
N TRP A 106 1.86 2.43 5.13
CA TRP A 106 2.01 1.45 6.19
C TRP A 106 1.26 0.17 5.87
N LEU A 107 1.90 -0.98 6.03
CA LEU A 107 1.22 -2.27 6.03
C LEU A 107 0.42 -2.39 7.32
N CYS A 108 -0.86 -2.71 7.18
CA CYS A 108 -1.75 -2.90 8.31
C CYS A 108 -2.47 -4.24 8.24
N ARG A 109 -2.89 -4.75 9.40
CA ARG A 109 -3.85 -5.84 9.51
C ARG A 109 -5.24 -5.26 9.76
N ASP A 110 -6.16 -5.51 8.84
CA ASP A 110 -7.57 -5.26 9.06
C ASP A 110 -8.10 -6.34 10.02
N LEU A 111 -8.52 -5.92 11.21
CA LEU A 111 -8.99 -6.84 12.25
C LEU A 111 -10.43 -7.32 12.03
N ARG A 112 -11.20 -6.65 11.17
CA ARG A 112 -12.57 -7.07 10.81
C ARG A 112 -12.56 -8.08 9.68
N GLU A 113 -11.86 -7.75 8.59
CA GLU A 113 -11.82 -8.57 7.38
C GLU A 113 -10.69 -9.61 7.40
N HIS A 114 -9.88 -9.64 8.45
CA HIS A 114 -8.75 -10.57 8.60
C HIS A 114 -7.81 -10.61 7.38
N LYS A 115 -7.59 -9.45 6.75
CA LYS A 115 -6.70 -9.31 5.59
C LYS A 115 -5.65 -8.23 5.81
N TYR A 116 -4.61 -8.24 4.97
CA TYR A 116 -3.64 -7.16 4.94
C TYR A 116 -4.15 -6.04 4.05
N VAL A 117 -3.91 -4.81 4.48
CA VAL A 117 -4.21 -3.58 3.76
C VAL A 117 -3.05 -2.61 3.86
N VAL A 118 -3.07 -1.58 3.05
CA VAL A 118 -2.13 -0.46 3.13
C VAL A 118 -2.88 0.77 3.61
N ALA A 119 -2.41 1.35 4.71
CA ALA A 119 -2.83 2.67 5.14
C ALA A 119 -1.85 3.72 4.58
N LYS A 120 -2.34 4.58 3.69
CA LYS A 120 -1.64 5.79 3.26
C LYS A 120 -2.07 6.90 4.19
N ILE A 121 -1.15 7.40 5.01
CA ILE A 121 -1.38 8.49 5.96
C ILE A 121 -0.81 9.77 5.34
N CYS A 122 -1.68 10.73 5.04
CA CYS A 122 -1.31 11.99 4.43
C CYS A 122 -0.84 12.99 5.49
N GLU A 123 0.05 13.90 5.10
CA GLU A 123 0.42 15.02 5.95
C GLU A 123 -0.79 15.95 6.19
N ASN A 124 -0.78 16.69 7.29
CA ASN A 124 -1.89 17.55 7.71
C ASN A 124 -2.07 18.80 6.84
N THR A 125 -1.07 19.17 6.05
CA THR A 125 -1.06 20.36 5.19
C THR A 125 -1.32 20.05 3.72
N ASP A 126 -1.50 18.78 3.36
CA ASP A 126 -1.68 18.38 1.96
C ASP A 126 -3.10 18.70 1.47
N ILE A 127 -3.22 19.85 0.79
CA ILE A 127 -4.47 20.28 0.15
C ILE A 127 -4.88 19.41 -1.06
N SER A 128 -3.98 18.56 -1.55
CA SER A 128 -4.26 17.66 -2.68
C SER A 128 -5.03 16.41 -2.28
N VAL A 129 -5.04 16.09 -1.01
CA VAL A 129 -5.70 14.89 -0.43
C VAL A 129 -7.19 14.85 -0.74
N GLU A 130 -7.88 15.98 -0.64
CA GLU A 130 -9.32 16.05 -0.95
C GLU A 130 -9.60 15.64 -2.40
N ARG A 131 -8.75 16.10 -3.33
CA ARG A 131 -8.87 15.73 -4.76
C ARG A 131 -8.61 14.23 -4.97
N GLU A 132 -7.67 13.68 -4.23
CA GLU A 132 -7.39 12.23 -4.28
C GLU A 132 -8.58 11.42 -3.76
N VAL A 133 -9.16 11.81 -2.63
CA VAL A 133 -10.36 11.20 -2.06
C VAL A 133 -11.54 11.28 -3.04
N LEU A 134 -11.78 12.45 -3.64
CA LEU A 134 -12.84 12.62 -4.64
C LEU A 134 -12.62 11.74 -5.87
N ALA A 135 -11.40 11.63 -6.36
CA ALA A 135 -11.06 10.77 -7.50
C ALA A 135 -11.35 9.30 -7.17
N TYR A 136 -10.92 8.81 -6.00
CA TYR A 136 -11.22 7.43 -5.59
C TYR A 136 -12.71 7.20 -5.33
N THR A 137 -13.41 8.17 -4.74
CA THR A 137 -14.86 8.08 -4.56
C THR A 137 -15.56 7.95 -5.91
N ARG A 138 -15.14 8.74 -6.89
CA ARG A 138 -15.65 8.64 -8.27
C ARG A 138 -15.37 7.27 -8.88
N ILE A 139 -14.13 6.77 -8.81
CA ILE A 139 -13.74 5.45 -9.33
C ILE A 139 -14.56 4.34 -8.66
N ASN A 140 -14.75 4.41 -7.36
CA ASN A 140 -15.47 3.39 -6.59
C ASN A 140 -16.98 3.38 -6.90
N SER A 141 -17.57 4.54 -7.26
CA SER A 141 -18.99 4.66 -7.59
C SER A 141 -19.37 4.18 -8.99
N LEU A 142 -18.37 3.91 -9.85
CA LEU A 142 -18.62 3.48 -11.22
C LEU A 142 -18.88 1.97 -11.28
N GLU A 143 -20.06 1.62 -11.76
CA GLU A 143 -20.39 0.27 -12.24
C GLU A 143 -20.01 0.19 -13.72
N SER A 144 -18.82 -0.33 -13.99
CA SER A 144 -18.26 -0.36 -15.33
C SER A 144 -17.89 -1.78 -15.75
N SER A 145 -18.25 -2.15 -16.96
CA SER A 145 -17.79 -3.37 -17.64
C SER A 145 -16.46 -3.19 -18.36
N HIS A 146 -15.91 -1.98 -18.35
CA HIS A 146 -14.64 -1.67 -19.02
C HIS A 146 -13.49 -2.40 -18.33
N THR A 147 -12.69 -3.14 -19.09
CA THR A 147 -11.57 -3.94 -18.57
C THR A 147 -10.57 -3.10 -17.74
N GLY A 148 -10.41 -1.82 -18.06
CA GLY A 148 -9.55 -0.89 -17.35
C GLY A 148 -9.96 -0.66 -15.89
N SER A 149 -11.23 -0.87 -15.54
CA SER A 149 -11.73 -0.72 -14.16
C SER A 149 -11.03 -1.67 -13.17
N PHE A 150 -10.63 -2.86 -13.66
CA PHE A 150 -9.89 -3.86 -12.87
C PHE A 150 -8.39 -3.55 -12.76
N LEU A 151 -7.89 -2.64 -13.57
CA LEU A 151 -6.47 -2.25 -13.60
C LEU A 151 -6.18 -1.02 -12.75
N VAL A 152 -7.22 -0.37 -12.24
CA VAL A 152 -7.10 0.82 -11.39
C VAL A 152 -7.30 0.43 -9.94
N ARG A 153 -6.39 0.89 -9.07
CA ARG A 153 -6.47 0.66 -7.62
C ARG A 153 -7.71 1.33 -7.06
N LYS A 154 -8.45 0.60 -6.23
CA LYS A 154 -9.62 1.13 -5.51
C LYS A 154 -9.24 1.57 -4.09
N MET A 155 -9.98 2.51 -3.54
CA MET A 155 -9.93 2.85 -2.13
C MET A 155 -10.95 1.98 -1.39
N LEU A 156 -10.48 1.29 -0.34
CA LEU A 156 -11.32 0.39 0.46
C LEU A 156 -12.06 1.15 1.58
N ASP A 157 -11.38 2.16 2.15
CA ASP A 157 -11.89 2.95 3.27
C ASP A 157 -11.14 4.28 3.34
N THR A 158 -11.72 5.28 4.00
CA THR A 158 -11.06 6.56 4.30
C THR A 158 -11.59 7.11 5.61
N PHE A 159 -10.71 7.67 6.42
CA PHE A 159 -11.03 8.28 7.71
C PHE A 159 -9.96 9.30 8.13
N GLU A 160 -10.29 10.11 9.11
CA GLU A 160 -9.34 11.03 9.74
C GLU A 160 -8.80 10.45 11.04
N ILE A 161 -7.52 10.70 11.30
CA ILE A 161 -6.88 10.47 12.59
C ILE A 161 -6.34 11.79 13.14
N ASN A 162 -6.43 11.94 14.44
CA ASN A 162 -5.95 13.14 15.12
C ASN A 162 -4.64 12.88 15.83
N ASN A 163 -3.71 13.82 15.70
CA ASN A 163 -2.50 13.89 16.50
C ASN A 163 -2.40 15.29 17.11
N LYS A 164 -2.66 15.40 18.41
CA LYS A 164 -2.83 16.70 19.09
C LYS A 164 -3.93 17.50 18.38
N ASP A 165 -3.60 18.70 17.88
CA ASP A 165 -4.51 19.60 17.17
C ASP A 165 -4.50 19.41 15.63
N GLN A 166 -3.82 18.39 15.15
CA GLN A 166 -3.62 18.14 13.72
C GLN A 166 -4.46 16.95 13.25
N LYS A 167 -5.05 17.10 12.07
CA LYS A 167 -5.84 16.06 11.41
C LYS A 167 -5.06 15.48 10.23
N HIS A 168 -5.05 14.17 10.13
CA HIS A 168 -4.41 13.46 9.03
C HIS A 168 -5.43 12.56 8.35
N THR A 169 -5.57 12.67 7.04
CA THR A 169 -6.42 11.78 6.26
C THR A 169 -5.69 10.47 6.00
N CYS A 170 -6.39 9.37 6.27
CA CYS A 170 -5.95 8.02 5.97
C CYS A 170 -6.75 7.45 4.81
N LEU A 171 -6.07 6.92 3.80
CA LEU A 171 -6.69 6.16 2.72
C LEU A 171 -6.27 4.70 2.83
N ILE A 172 -7.24 3.81 2.82
CA ILE A 172 -7.01 2.37 2.91
C ILE A 172 -7.11 1.74 1.53
N HIS A 173 -6.11 0.94 1.19
CA HIS A 173 -6.01 0.29 -0.10
C HIS A 173 -5.60 -1.18 0.03
N GLU A 174 -5.77 -1.95 -1.04
CA GLU A 174 -5.15 -3.26 -1.17
C GLU A 174 -3.63 -3.15 -1.28
N PRO A 175 -2.88 -4.11 -0.70
CA PRO A 175 -1.44 -4.17 -0.89
C PRO A 175 -1.12 -4.41 -2.37
N LEU A 176 -0.21 -3.61 -2.91
CA LEU A 176 0.35 -3.83 -4.25
C LEU A 176 1.57 -4.73 -4.16
N GLY A 177 1.83 -5.44 -5.25
CA GLY A 177 3.05 -6.23 -5.42
C GLY A 177 4.30 -5.36 -5.62
N MET A 178 5.32 -5.96 -6.21
CA MET A 178 6.58 -5.30 -6.54
C MET A 178 6.38 -4.21 -7.58
N SER A 179 7.04 -3.07 -7.39
CA SER A 179 7.04 -1.99 -8.39
C SER A 179 7.79 -2.42 -9.67
N LEU A 180 7.43 -1.83 -10.81
CA LEU A 180 8.17 -2.07 -12.06
C LEU A 180 9.64 -1.69 -11.96
N GLU A 181 9.94 -0.65 -11.20
CA GLU A 181 11.31 -0.24 -10.93
C GLU A 181 12.08 -1.33 -10.17
N THR A 182 11.51 -1.89 -9.13
CA THR A 182 12.12 -3.00 -8.40
C THR A 182 12.19 -4.26 -9.26
N CYS A 183 11.13 -4.54 -10.02
CA CYS A 183 11.04 -5.70 -10.90
C CYS A 183 12.16 -5.72 -11.95
N ARG A 184 12.51 -4.59 -12.56
CA ARG A 184 13.57 -4.52 -13.55
C ARG A 184 14.94 -4.98 -13.04
N TYR A 185 15.23 -4.76 -11.75
CA TYR A 185 16.49 -5.21 -11.15
C TYR A 185 16.58 -6.73 -10.97
N CYS A 186 15.46 -7.45 -11.11
CA CYS A 186 15.46 -8.91 -11.11
C CYS A 186 15.94 -9.50 -12.46
N PHE A 187 16.15 -8.66 -13.49
CA PHE A 187 16.56 -9.09 -14.83
C PHE A 187 17.99 -8.65 -15.15
N PRO A 188 18.71 -9.41 -16.00
CA PRO A 188 20.04 -9.05 -16.45
C PRO A 188 20.09 -7.65 -17.05
N GLY A 189 21.08 -6.84 -16.62
CA GLY A 189 21.25 -5.47 -17.06
C GLY A 189 20.17 -4.50 -16.58
N GLY A 190 19.29 -4.88 -15.63
CA GLY A 190 18.25 -4.02 -15.07
C GLY A 190 17.21 -3.55 -16.09
N LYS A 191 16.96 -4.35 -17.14
CA LYS A 191 16.05 -4.01 -18.24
C LYS A 191 14.93 -5.05 -18.34
N LEU A 192 13.70 -4.56 -18.54
CA LEU A 192 12.56 -5.42 -18.88
C LEU A 192 12.69 -5.85 -20.36
N SER A 193 12.41 -7.11 -20.64
CA SER A 193 12.33 -7.58 -22.02
C SER A 193 11.08 -7.04 -22.72
N ASP A 194 11.10 -7.00 -24.07
CA ASP A 194 9.95 -6.59 -24.87
C ASP A 194 8.71 -7.44 -24.60
N PHE A 195 8.94 -8.73 -24.33
CA PHE A 195 7.86 -9.67 -23.96
C PHE A 195 7.11 -9.24 -22.70
N MET A 196 7.80 -8.67 -21.71
CA MET A 196 7.19 -8.15 -20.51
C MET A 196 6.68 -6.72 -20.66
N LEU A 197 7.41 -5.88 -21.38
CA LEU A 197 7.08 -4.47 -21.53
C LEU A 197 5.78 -4.25 -22.30
N LYS A 198 5.56 -4.98 -23.39
CA LYS A 198 4.39 -4.85 -24.24
C LYS A 198 3.06 -5.05 -23.49
N PRO A 199 2.83 -6.14 -22.73
CA PRO A 199 1.60 -6.30 -21.95
C PRO A 199 1.45 -5.27 -20.85
N ILE A 200 2.54 -4.83 -20.20
CA ILE A 200 2.51 -3.77 -19.19
C ILE A 200 1.99 -2.47 -19.80
N LEU A 201 2.55 -2.05 -20.95
CA LEU A 201 2.10 -0.85 -21.64
C LEU A 201 0.64 -0.95 -22.10
N LYS A 202 0.23 -2.13 -22.61
CA LYS A 202 -1.16 -2.38 -22.98
C LYS A 202 -2.10 -2.19 -21.78
N HIS A 203 -1.79 -2.77 -20.63
CA HIS A 203 -2.60 -2.61 -19.42
C HIS A 203 -2.64 -1.14 -18.96
N LEU A 204 -1.52 -0.44 -19.03
CA LEU A 204 -1.46 0.99 -18.68
C LEU A 204 -2.37 1.82 -19.59
N ILE A 205 -2.31 1.60 -20.91
CA ILE A 205 -3.17 2.32 -21.87
C ILE A 205 -4.65 2.01 -21.62
N VAL A 206 -5.01 0.76 -21.36
CA VAL A 206 -6.37 0.36 -21.06
C VAL A 206 -6.87 0.99 -19.75
N ALA A 207 -6.03 1.05 -18.72
CA ALA A 207 -6.36 1.73 -17.47
C ALA A 207 -6.56 3.24 -17.67
N LEU A 208 -5.67 3.88 -18.44
CA LEU A 208 -5.80 5.31 -18.77
C LEU A 208 -7.05 5.60 -19.60
N HIS A 209 -7.37 4.73 -20.55
CA HIS A 209 -8.60 4.85 -21.34
C HIS A 209 -9.83 4.86 -20.41
N PHE A 210 -9.93 3.90 -19.50
CA PHE A 210 -11.02 3.86 -18.51
C PHE A 210 -11.08 5.15 -17.66
N LEU A 211 -9.93 5.61 -17.15
CA LEU A 211 -9.89 6.84 -16.33
C LEU A 211 -10.37 8.05 -17.10
N HIS A 212 -9.99 8.18 -18.38
CA HIS A 212 -10.34 9.35 -19.19
C HIS A 212 -11.80 9.29 -19.68
N THR A 213 -12.27 8.13 -20.15
CA THR A 213 -13.57 8.04 -20.84
C THR A 213 -14.73 7.80 -19.88
N GLU A 214 -14.54 7.00 -18.83
CA GLU A 214 -15.63 6.64 -17.92
C GLU A 214 -15.54 7.35 -16.58
N ALA A 215 -14.34 7.43 -15.99
CA ALA A 215 -14.18 8.12 -14.73
C ALA A 215 -14.14 9.66 -14.87
N GLY A 216 -13.77 10.18 -16.05
CA GLY A 216 -13.60 11.61 -16.28
C GLY A 216 -12.39 12.18 -15.53
N ILE A 217 -11.38 11.33 -15.24
CA ILE A 217 -10.20 11.68 -14.47
C ILE A 217 -8.97 11.70 -15.37
N VAL A 218 -8.23 12.82 -15.36
CA VAL A 218 -6.95 12.94 -16.04
C VAL A 218 -5.82 12.78 -15.03
N HIS A 219 -4.96 11.77 -15.23
CA HIS A 219 -3.78 11.56 -14.41
C HIS A 219 -2.65 12.49 -14.87
N THR A 220 -2.42 13.59 -14.15
CA THR A 220 -1.46 14.64 -14.53
C THR A 220 -0.02 14.36 -14.10
N GLY A 221 0.25 13.30 -13.35
CA GLY A 221 1.55 13.02 -12.73
C GLY A 221 2.07 11.60 -12.97
N MET A 222 2.19 11.16 -14.24
CA MET A 222 2.85 9.87 -14.57
C MET A 222 4.38 9.98 -14.53
N MET A 223 4.94 10.71 -13.57
CA MET A 223 6.39 10.83 -13.43
C MET A 223 6.97 9.63 -12.71
N GLN A 224 7.89 8.92 -13.36
CA GLN A 224 8.79 8.01 -12.68
C GLN A 224 9.57 8.79 -11.62
N ARG A 225 9.53 8.34 -10.36
CA ARG A 225 10.41 8.84 -9.30
C ARG A 225 11.86 8.47 -9.63
N GLY A 226 12.54 9.31 -10.41
CA GLY A 226 13.93 9.07 -10.80
C GLY A 226 14.67 10.30 -11.29
N GLN A 227 13.99 11.44 -11.50
CA GLN A 227 14.63 12.64 -12.09
C GLN A 227 14.43 13.94 -11.29
N ALA A 228 14.22 13.88 -10.01
CA ALA A 228 14.23 15.08 -9.18
C ALA A 228 15.65 15.41 -8.70
N ASN A 229 16.69 15.41 -9.59
CA ASN A 229 17.99 16.00 -9.27
C ASN A 229 18.85 16.22 -10.51
N ARG A 230 18.38 17.08 -11.44
CA ARG A 230 19.26 17.70 -12.46
C ARG A 230 18.74 19.06 -12.88
N ARG A 231 18.52 19.96 -11.95
CA ARG A 231 18.50 21.41 -12.22
C ARG A 231 19.00 22.13 -10.98
N ASP A 232 20.29 22.09 -10.78
CA ASP A 232 21.06 23.11 -10.10
C ASP A 232 22.53 22.86 -10.46
N ARG A 233 22.89 23.42 -11.59
CA ARG A 233 24.25 23.90 -11.91
C ARG A 233 24.11 25.17 -12.70
#